data_51475a0c526721f1295fd02b666ecb4e
#
_entry.id   51475a0c526721f1295fd02b666ecb4e
#
_cell.length_a   1.000
_cell.length_b   1.000
_cell.length_c   1.000
_cell.angle_alpha   90.00
_cell.angle_beta   90.00
_cell.angle_gamma   90.00
#
_symmetry.space_group_name_H-M   'P 1'
#
loop_
_entity.id
_entity.type
_entity.pdbx_description
1 polymer ?
#
loop_
_entity_poly.entity_id
_entity_poly.type
_entity_poly.pdbx_seq_one_letter_code
_entity_poly.pdbx_strand_id
1 'polypeptide(L)'
;YTGVLIGTSTVTISTSTGLSYSIDVEVTHGEMASLELITSSGTITADDTLEINATRIDINGNRLPVAIPIGNWTQLADGTLTEGIPHVWTPTFQGTKTLTVTYESFTENITVFVSRGLLDKLELSVNDQVSNDFLFNITADQTIDASIKAYDSKGNIWYPLVDWSITHSMWANQSELSKTSNSTDTLFSPVHESMESYVISASYLE
;
A
#
# COMPACT_ATOMS: atom_id res chain seq x y z
N TYR A 1 -15.37 2.40 -48.83
CA TYR A 1 -14.35 2.76 -47.84
C TYR A 1 -14.63 2.00 -46.57
N THR A 2 -13.62 1.32 -46.07
CA THR A 2 -13.69 0.62 -44.76
C THR A 2 -12.64 1.24 -43.85
N GLY A 3 -13.09 1.91 -42.81
CA GLY A 3 -12.21 2.53 -41.82
C GLY A 3 -11.69 1.46 -40.84
N VAL A 4 -10.39 1.38 -40.64
CA VAL A 4 -9.74 0.44 -39.68
C VAL A 4 -9.11 1.20 -38.51
N LEU A 5 -8.54 2.38 -38.81
CA LEU A 5 -7.95 3.26 -37.79
C LEU A 5 -8.89 4.42 -37.51
N ILE A 6 -8.99 4.78 -36.24
CA ILE A 6 -9.74 5.96 -35.80
C ILE A 6 -9.10 7.25 -36.32
N GLY A 7 -9.94 8.24 -36.58
CA GLY A 7 -9.53 9.55 -37.06
C GLY A 7 -10.39 10.08 -38.18
N THR A 8 -10.05 11.28 -38.66
CA THR A 8 -10.75 11.94 -39.73
C THR A 8 -9.98 11.82 -41.04
N SER A 9 -10.62 11.46 -42.11
CA SER A 9 -10.06 11.34 -43.45
C SER A 9 -10.91 12.07 -44.45
N THR A 10 -10.32 12.78 -45.40
CA THR A 10 -11.02 13.40 -46.51
C THR A 10 -10.95 12.52 -47.75
N VAL A 11 -12.08 12.11 -48.25
CA VAL A 11 -12.16 11.37 -49.52
C VAL A 11 -12.50 12.35 -50.63
N THR A 12 -11.61 12.47 -51.60
CA THR A 12 -11.76 13.41 -52.76
C THR A 12 -11.92 12.63 -54.03
N ILE A 13 -12.95 12.97 -54.78
CA ILE A 13 -13.18 12.48 -56.16
C ILE A 13 -12.90 13.63 -57.11
N SER A 14 -12.01 13.41 -58.09
CA SER A 14 -11.67 14.39 -59.11
C SER A 14 -11.94 13.81 -60.50
N THR A 15 -12.42 14.69 -61.42
CA THR A 15 -12.59 14.36 -62.83
C THR A 15 -11.34 14.82 -63.63
N SER A 16 -11.15 14.26 -64.80
CA SER A 16 -10.10 14.70 -65.74
C SER A 16 -10.28 16.13 -66.22
N THR A 17 -11.44 16.72 -66.05
CA THR A 17 -11.76 18.12 -66.38
C THR A 17 -11.48 19.11 -65.26
N GLY A 18 -10.95 18.62 -64.11
CA GLY A 18 -10.55 19.48 -62.98
C GLY A 18 -11.67 19.73 -61.95
N LEU A 19 -12.83 19.14 -62.10
CA LEU A 19 -13.88 19.19 -61.07
C LEU A 19 -13.52 18.22 -59.94
N SER A 20 -13.62 18.68 -58.70
CA SER A 20 -13.41 17.83 -57.52
C SER A 20 -14.53 18.01 -56.49
N TYR A 21 -14.84 16.93 -55.77
CA TYR A 21 -15.76 16.90 -54.66
C TYR A 21 -15.13 16.14 -53.51
N SER A 22 -15.20 16.66 -52.29
CA SER A 22 -14.63 16.03 -51.10
C SER A 22 -15.68 15.82 -50.03
N ILE A 23 -15.57 14.72 -49.31
CA ILE A 23 -16.31 14.44 -48.08
C ILE A 23 -15.32 14.10 -46.96
N ASP A 24 -15.61 14.58 -45.77
CA ASP A 24 -14.88 14.18 -44.58
C ASP A 24 -15.56 12.95 -43.95
N VAL A 25 -14.78 11.96 -43.63
CA VAL A 25 -15.20 10.71 -42.99
C VAL A 25 -14.53 10.60 -41.66
N GLU A 26 -15.30 10.56 -40.57
CA GLU A 26 -14.79 10.29 -39.23
C GLU A 26 -14.98 8.80 -38.95
N VAL A 27 -13.88 8.15 -38.53
CA VAL A 27 -13.86 6.76 -38.05
C VAL A 27 -13.74 6.81 -36.55
N THR A 28 -14.76 6.32 -35.85
CA THR A 28 -14.77 6.23 -34.38
C THR A 28 -14.43 4.82 -33.92
N HIS A 29 -14.25 4.64 -32.59
CA HIS A 29 -14.01 3.32 -32.02
C HIS A 29 -15.12 2.34 -32.31
N GLY A 30 -14.76 1.12 -32.69
CA GLY A 30 -15.66 -0.01 -32.89
C GLY A 30 -16.12 -0.66 -31.59
N GLU A 31 -16.76 -1.83 -31.73
CA GLU A 31 -17.09 -2.69 -30.59
C GLU A 31 -15.85 -3.05 -29.79
N MET A 32 -15.99 -3.09 -28.47
CA MET A 32 -14.92 -3.49 -27.56
C MET A 32 -14.61 -4.98 -27.73
N ALA A 33 -13.34 -5.29 -27.90
CA ALA A 33 -12.81 -6.65 -28.02
C ALA A 33 -12.05 -7.09 -26.78
N SER A 34 -11.46 -6.13 -26.03
CA SER A 34 -10.78 -6.40 -24.75
C SER A 34 -10.69 -5.15 -23.88
N LEU A 35 -10.47 -5.39 -22.60
CA LEU A 35 -10.10 -4.41 -21.59
C LEU A 35 -8.64 -4.64 -21.20
N GLU A 36 -7.89 -3.57 -20.97
CA GLU A 36 -6.54 -3.63 -20.45
C GLU A 36 -6.44 -2.71 -19.25
N LEU A 37 -5.79 -3.21 -18.18
CA LEU A 37 -5.46 -2.43 -16.99
C LEU A 37 -3.93 -2.34 -16.86
N ILE A 38 -3.44 -1.13 -16.66
CA ILE A 38 -2.02 -0.85 -16.44
C ILE A 38 -1.88 -0.02 -15.16
N THR A 39 -1.01 -0.44 -14.26
CA THR A 39 -0.70 0.28 -13.03
C THR A 39 0.64 1.00 -13.11
N SER A 40 0.78 2.08 -12.36
CA SER A 40 2.06 2.79 -12.20
C SER A 40 3.12 1.96 -11.48
N SER A 41 2.70 1.03 -10.62
CA SER A 41 3.58 0.11 -9.87
C SER A 41 2.86 -1.18 -9.50
N GLY A 42 3.60 -2.27 -9.31
CA GLY A 42 3.13 -3.52 -8.71
C GLY A 42 3.32 -3.56 -7.18
N THR A 43 4.02 -2.57 -6.61
CA THR A 43 4.33 -2.49 -5.18
C THR A 43 4.23 -1.04 -4.72
N ILE A 44 3.51 -0.79 -3.63
CA ILE A 44 3.35 0.52 -3.00
C ILE A 44 3.35 0.37 -1.48
N THR A 45 3.42 1.49 -0.75
CA THR A 45 3.18 1.51 0.70
C THR A 45 1.72 1.87 1.01
N ALA A 46 1.27 1.66 2.24
CA ALA A 46 -0.08 2.05 2.67
C ALA A 46 -0.28 3.59 2.68
N ASP A 47 0.81 4.37 2.63
CA ASP A 47 0.77 5.83 2.56
C ASP A 47 0.73 6.37 1.12
N ASP A 48 0.98 5.50 0.12
CA ASP A 48 1.01 5.87 -1.29
C ASP A 48 -0.36 5.75 -1.96
N THR A 49 -0.42 6.25 -3.18
CA THR A 49 -1.54 6.05 -4.10
C THR A 49 -1.07 5.30 -5.34
N LEU A 50 -1.96 4.50 -5.93
CA LEU A 50 -1.73 3.76 -7.16
C LEU A 50 -2.57 4.32 -8.28
N GLU A 51 -1.93 4.73 -9.36
CA GLU A 51 -2.63 5.08 -10.59
C GLU A 51 -2.91 3.83 -11.41
N ILE A 52 -4.15 3.72 -11.90
CA ILE A 52 -4.65 2.60 -12.71
C ILE A 52 -5.24 3.16 -13.99
N ASN A 53 -4.60 2.88 -15.10
CA ASN A 53 -5.09 3.22 -16.43
C ASN A 53 -5.93 2.07 -16.98
N ALA A 54 -7.20 2.34 -17.28
CA ALA A 54 -8.08 1.41 -17.97
C ALA A 54 -8.20 1.83 -19.44
N THR A 55 -8.02 0.87 -20.34
CA THR A 55 -8.04 1.09 -21.78
C THR A 55 -8.93 0.06 -22.45
N ARG A 56 -9.99 0.51 -23.13
CA ARG A 56 -10.75 -0.36 -24.02
C ARG A 56 -10.00 -0.51 -25.34
N ILE A 57 -10.06 -1.70 -25.92
CA ILE A 57 -9.43 -2.02 -27.21
C ILE A 57 -10.54 -2.59 -28.11
N ASP A 58 -10.72 -2.03 -29.30
CA ASP A 58 -11.69 -2.53 -30.27
C ASP A 58 -11.13 -3.69 -31.10
N ILE A 59 -11.98 -4.32 -31.92
CA ILE A 59 -11.62 -5.47 -32.76
C ILE A 59 -10.49 -5.16 -33.75
N ASN A 60 -10.26 -3.90 -34.08
CA ASN A 60 -9.18 -3.45 -34.97
C ASN A 60 -7.91 -3.06 -34.19
N GLY A 61 -7.91 -3.18 -32.86
CA GLY A 61 -6.77 -2.82 -31.99
C GLY A 61 -6.69 -1.32 -31.66
N ASN A 62 -7.71 -0.53 -31.97
CA ASN A 62 -7.72 0.88 -31.57
C ASN A 62 -7.95 0.99 -30.06
N ARG A 63 -7.16 1.84 -29.41
CA ARG A 63 -7.07 1.99 -27.95
C ARG A 63 -7.76 3.28 -27.49
N LEU A 64 -8.61 3.20 -26.50
CA LEU A 64 -9.28 4.34 -25.90
C LEU A 64 -9.19 4.25 -24.38
N PRO A 65 -8.51 5.19 -23.71
CA PRO A 65 -8.58 5.31 -22.26
C PRO A 65 -10.01 5.56 -21.80
N VAL A 66 -10.44 4.87 -20.74
CA VAL A 66 -11.81 4.97 -20.22
C VAL A 66 -11.82 5.19 -18.72
N ALA A 67 -12.73 6.07 -18.25
CA ALA A 67 -13.08 6.15 -16.85
C ALA A 67 -14.17 5.10 -16.57
N ILE A 68 -13.83 4.09 -15.79
CA ILE A 68 -14.77 3.03 -15.43
C ILE A 68 -15.47 3.42 -14.12
N PRO A 69 -16.82 3.43 -14.06
CA PRO A 69 -17.54 3.76 -12.83
C PRO A 69 -17.13 2.88 -11.65
N ILE A 70 -17.04 3.47 -10.46
CA ILE A 70 -16.58 2.77 -9.24
C ILE A 70 -17.40 1.51 -8.97
N GLY A 71 -18.71 1.52 -9.26
CA GLY A 71 -19.58 0.36 -9.09
C GLY A 71 -19.23 -0.87 -9.94
N ASN A 72 -18.34 -0.72 -10.93
CA ASN A 72 -17.83 -1.80 -11.76
C ASN A 72 -16.58 -2.47 -11.17
N TRP A 73 -16.00 -1.88 -10.11
CA TRP A 73 -14.86 -2.41 -9.40
C TRP A 73 -15.33 -3.23 -8.21
N THR A 74 -14.71 -4.40 -8.00
CA THR A 74 -14.97 -5.29 -6.87
C THR A 74 -13.71 -5.42 -6.01
N GLN A 75 -13.88 -5.89 -4.77
CA GLN A 75 -12.81 -6.05 -3.78
C GLN A 75 -12.13 -4.73 -3.34
N LEU A 76 -12.85 -3.62 -3.41
CA LEU A 76 -12.39 -2.34 -2.87
C LEU A 76 -12.51 -2.23 -1.34
N ALA A 77 -12.79 -3.33 -0.63
CA ALA A 77 -13.01 -3.35 0.82
C ALA A 77 -11.81 -2.82 1.64
N ASP A 78 -10.69 -2.56 0.98
CA ASP A 78 -9.44 -2.15 1.58
C ASP A 78 -8.87 -0.93 0.86
N GLY A 79 -9.44 0.22 1.14
CA GLY A 79 -9.02 1.48 0.57
C GLY A 79 -10.13 2.22 -0.18
N THR A 80 -9.75 3.29 -0.83
CA THR A 80 -10.65 4.14 -1.62
C THR A 80 -10.17 4.20 -3.07
N LEU A 81 -11.10 4.12 -4.01
CA LEU A 81 -10.85 4.34 -5.43
C LEU A 81 -11.53 5.63 -5.87
N THR A 82 -10.81 6.48 -6.57
CA THR A 82 -11.34 7.68 -7.22
C THR A 82 -11.49 7.41 -8.72
N GLU A 83 -12.67 7.71 -9.25
CA GLU A 83 -12.94 7.61 -10.68
C GLU A 83 -12.18 8.70 -11.45
N GLY A 84 -11.60 8.32 -12.59
CA GLY A 84 -10.86 9.25 -13.46
C GLY A 84 -10.08 8.54 -14.55
N ILE A 85 -9.25 9.29 -15.23
CA ILE A 85 -8.26 8.81 -16.20
C ILE A 85 -6.93 9.51 -15.85
N PRO A 86 -6.04 8.85 -15.07
CA PRO A 86 -6.18 7.52 -14.47
C PRO A 86 -7.17 7.45 -13.31
N HIS A 87 -7.61 6.24 -12.94
CA HIS A 87 -8.20 5.98 -11.62
C HIS A 87 -7.09 6.03 -10.57
N VAL A 88 -7.43 6.49 -9.36
CA VAL A 88 -6.47 6.55 -8.25
C VAL A 88 -6.99 5.71 -7.09
N TRP A 89 -6.23 4.68 -6.72
CA TRP A 89 -6.52 3.85 -5.58
C TRP A 89 -5.59 4.17 -4.41
N THR A 90 -6.18 4.36 -3.22
CA THR A 90 -5.46 4.60 -1.96
C THR A 90 -5.74 3.44 -1.02
N PRO A 91 -4.77 2.55 -0.76
CA PRO A 91 -4.93 1.42 0.15
C PRO A 91 -5.02 1.87 1.60
N THR A 92 -5.54 0.99 2.46
CA THR A 92 -5.55 1.17 3.92
C THR A 92 -4.64 0.15 4.60
N PHE A 93 -4.76 -1.14 4.24
CA PHE A 93 -4.04 -2.21 4.93
C PHE A 93 -2.97 -2.85 4.04
N GLN A 94 -1.85 -3.20 4.68
CA GLN A 94 -0.77 -3.96 4.05
C GLN A 94 -1.23 -5.35 3.56
N GLY A 95 -0.47 -5.93 2.65
CA GLY A 95 -0.70 -7.27 2.09
C GLY A 95 -0.92 -7.26 0.59
N THR A 96 -1.09 -8.44 0.03
CA THR A 96 -1.40 -8.60 -1.40
C THR A 96 -2.87 -8.27 -1.64
N LYS A 97 -3.12 -7.35 -2.56
CA LYS A 97 -4.44 -6.88 -2.94
C LYS A 97 -4.72 -7.19 -4.39
N THR A 98 -5.93 -7.69 -4.67
CA THR A 98 -6.39 -7.89 -6.04
C THR A 98 -7.59 -6.98 -6.27
N LEU A 99 -7.46 -6.12 -7.26
CA LEU A 99 -8.54 -5.25 -7.73
C LEU A 99 -9.11 -5.88 -9.00
N THR A 100 -10.43 -6.08 -9.01
CA THR A 100 -11.15 -6.67 -10.14
C THR A 100 -12.11 -5.64 -10.69
N VAL A 101 -12.11 -5.47 -11.99
CA VAL A 101 -13.06 -4.62 -12.69
C VAL A 101 -13.84 -5.42 -13.72
N THR A 102 -15.14 -5.14 -13.83
CA THR A 102 -15.99 -5.63 -14.93
C THR A 102 -16.58 -4.44 -15.66
N TYR A 103 -16.24 -4.32 -16.93
CA TYR A 103 -16.72 -3.23 -17.77
C TYR A 103 -17.29 -3.81 -19.06
N GLU A 104 -18.55 -3.46 -19.37
CA GLU A 104 -19.35 -4.15 -20.39
C GLU A 104 -19.40 -5.67 -20.10
N SER A 105 -18.81 -6.50 -20.95
CA SER A 105 -18.73 -7.97 -20.76
C SER A 105 -17.34 -8.48 -20.40
N PHE A 106 -16.38 -7.58 -20.18
CA PHE A 106 -14.98 -7.92 -19.94
C PHE A 106 -14.64 -7.75 -18.46
N THR A 107 -13.88 -8.72 -17.93
CA THR A 107 -13.40 -8.71 -16.55
C THR A 107 -11.87 -8.81 -16.55
N GLU A 108 -11.23 -7.88 -15.86
CA GLU A 108 -9.78 -7.83 -15.70
C GLU A 108 -9.40 -7.68 -14.22
N ASN A 109 -8.19 -8.16 -13.90
CA ASN A 109 -7.64 -8.14 -12.55
C ASN A 109 -6.25 -7.54 -12.54
N ILE A 110 -5.96 -6.79 -11.48
CA ILE A 110 -4.60 -6.39 -11.13
C ILE A 110 -4.29 -6.81 -9.70
N THR A 111 -3.07 -7.26 -9.48
CA THR A 111 -2.58 -7.64 -8.15
C THR A 111 -1.45 -6.71 -7.77
N VAL A 112 -1.55 -6.14 -6.58
CA VAL A 112 -0.59 -5.17 -6.02
C VAL A 112 -0.18 -5.63 -4.64
N PHE A 113 1.10 -5.54 -4.33
CA PHE A 113 1.60 -5.72 -2.97
C PHE A 113 1.66 -4.36 -2.27
N VAL A 114 0.94 -4.24 -1.15
CA VAL A 114 0.96 -3.07 -0.28
C VAL A 114 1.82 -3.39 0.94
N SER A 115 2.93 -2.69 1.10
CA SER A 115 3.72 -2.73 2.32
C SER A 115 3.16 -1.74 3.35
N ARG A 116 3.59 -1.86 4.61
CA ARG A 116 3.26 -0.88 5.64
C ARG A 116 3.67 0.53 5.22
N GLY A 117 3.03 1.53 5.81
CA GLY A 117 3.44 2.93 5.71
C GLY A 117 4.61 3.27 6.63
N LEU A 118 4.90 4.56 6.76
CA LEU A 118 5.91 5.08 7.68
C LEU A 118 5.48 4.86 9.13
N LEU A 119 6.48 4.74 10.01
CA LEU A 119 6.24 4.62 11.45
C LEU A 119 5.52 5.87 11.98
N ASP A 120 4.36 5.66 12.60
CA ASP A 120 3.58 6.71 13.29
C ASP A 120 3.66 6.55 14.81
N LYS A 121 3.58 5.31 15.31
CA LYS A 121 3.53 5.03 16.75
C LYS A 121 4.32 3.79 17.11
N LEU A 122 5.06 3.86 18.21
CA LEU A 122 5.58 2.71 18.94
C LEU A 122 4.75 2.47 20.20
N GLU A 123 4.50 1.21 20.49
CA GLU A 123 3.77 0.77 21.68
C GLU A 123 4.59 -0.25 22.43
N LEU A 124 4.96 0.11 23.66
CA LEU A 124 5.63 -0.78 24.58
C LEU A 124 4.60 -1.58 25.36
N SER A 125 4.77 -2.89 25.43
CA SER A 125 4.02 -3.79 26.29
C SER A 125 4.96 -4.41 27.31
N VAL A 126 4.53 -4.41 28.56
CA VAL A 126 5.27 -5.00 29.67
C VAL A 126 4.35 -5.94 30.43
N ASN A 127 4.70 -7.23 30.50
CA ASN A 127 3.86 -8.30 31.07
C ASN A 127 2.42 -8.24 30.48
N ASP A 128 2.30 -8.12 29.17
CA ASP A 128 1.04 -7.97 28.41
C ASP A 128 0.22 -6.71 28.73
N GLN A 129 0.77 -5.76 29.47
CA GLN A 129 0.13 -4.47 29.71
C GLN A 129 0.75 -3.40 28.82
N VAL A 130 -0.09 -2.55 28.24
CA VAL A 130 0.31 -1.43 27.40
C VAL A 130 0.17 -0.12 28.17
N SER A 131 1.23 0.65 28.28
CA SER A 131 1.24 1.99 28.88
C SER A 131 2.43 2.78 28.35
N ASN A 132 2.36 4.09 28.49
CA ASN A 132 3.50 4.96 28.24
C ASN A 132 4.33 5.24 29.51
N ASP A 133 3.86 4.78 30.66
CA ASP A 133 4.49 4.97 31.96
C ASP A 133 4.20 3.76 32.85
N PHE A 134 5.21 2.91 33.01
CA PHE A 134 5.14 1.69 33.80
C PHE A 134 5.98 1.84 35.08
N LEU A 135 5.37 1.52 36.21
CA LEU A 135 6.09 1.28 37.44
C LEU A 135 5.73 -0.11 37.96
N PHE A 136 6.68 -1.01 37.93
CA PHE A 136 6.54 -2.36 38.47
C PHE A 136 7.41 -2.53 39.71
N ASN A 137 6.82 -3.05 40.78
CA ASN A 137 7.57 -3.51 41.95
C ASN A 137 7.75 -5.02 41.81
N ILE A 138 9.00 -5.45 41.66
CA ILE A 138 9.37 -6.84 41.51
C ILE A 138 10.49 -7.21 42.50
N THR A 139 10.58 -8.48 42.79
CA THR A 139 11.71 -9.05 43.60
C THR A 139 12.81 -9.54 42.63
N ALA A 140 14.00 -9.76 43.17
CA ALA A 140 15.15 -10.26 42.40
C ALA A 140 14.92 -11.66 41.76
N ASP A 141 13.90 -12.39 42.24
CA ASP A 141 13.54 -13.70 41.72
C ASP A 141 12.48 -13.62 40.59
N GLN A 142 11.99 -12.43 40.26
CA GLN A 142 10.95 -12.21 39.25
C GLN A 142 11.58 -11.67 37.97
N THR A 143 10.89 -11.91 36.86
CA THR A 143 11.26 -11.38 35.55
C THR A 143 10.14 -10.49 34.99
N ILE A 144 10.52 -9.52 34.20
CA ILE A 144 9.63 -8.69 33.37
C ILE A 144 9.84 -9.07 31.92
N ASP A 145 8.74 -9.35 31.22
CA ASP A 145 8.72 -9.47 29.77
C ASP A 145 8.37 -8.12 29.16
N ALA A 146 9.23 -7.62 28.27
CA ALA A 146 9.01 -6.39 27.53
C ALA A 146 9.01 -6.67 26.04
N SER A 147 8.02 -6.15 25.33
CA SER A 147 7.89 -6.29 23.89
C SER A 147 7.42 -4.98 23.25
N ILE A 148 7.67 -4.83 21.95
CA ILE A 148 7.34 -3.60 21.21
C ILE A 148 6.53 -3.92 19.95
N LYS A 149 5.52 -3.09 19.71
CA LYS A 149 4.74 -3.04 18.46
C LYS A 149 4.90 -1.68 17.82
N ALA A 150 4.93 -1.66 16.52
CA ALA A 150 4.91 -0.46 15.71
C ALA A 150 3.63 -0.37 14.90
N TYR A 151 3.20 0.84 14.64
CA TYR A 151 2.01 1.16 13.86
C TYR A 151 2.35 2.23 12.84
N ASP A 152 1.79 2.13 11.64
CA ASP A 152 1.72 3.25 10.72
C ASP A 152 0.46 4.10 10.96
N SER A 153 0.33 5.20 10.23
CA SER A 153 -0.82 6.13 10.34
C SER A 153 -2.17 5.50 9.97
N LYS A 154 -2.16 4.34 9.30
CA LYS A 154 -3.35 3.57 8.91
C LYS A 154 -3.69 2.46 9.90
N GLY A 155 -2.84 2.25 10.92
CA GLY A 155 -3.01 1.21 11.92
C GLY A 155 -2.46 -0.17 11.50
N ASN A 156 -1.64 -0.25 10.45
CA ASN A 156 -0.93 -1.48 10.13
C ASN A 156 0.12 -1.76 11.20
N ILE A 157 0.12 -3.00 11.70
CA ILE A 157 0.96 -3.41 12.83
C ILE A 157 2.14 -4.23 12.32
N TRP A 158 3.32 -3.98 12.91
CA TRP A 158 4.46 -4.88 12.82
C TRP A 158 5.26 -4.90 14.12
N TYR A 159 6.19 -5.83 14.20
CA TYR A 159 7.07 -6.00 15.33
C TYR A 159 8.48 -5.61 14.88
N PRO A 160 8.93 -4.38 15.18
CA PRO A 160 10.24 -3.92 14.75
C PRO A 160 11.33 -4.60 15.57
N LEU A 161 12.47 -4.81 14.95
CA LEU A 161 13.68 -5.19 15.66
C LEU A 161 14.27 -3.93 16.29
N VAL A 162 14.50 -3.94 17.58
CA VAL A 162 14.97 -2.79 18.36
C VAL A 162 16.21 -3.15 19.16
N ASP A 163 16.94 -2.14 19.58
CA ASP A 163 18.00 -2.28 20.57
C ASP A 163 17.44 -1.94 21.96
N TRP A 164 17.59 -2.90 22.87
CA TRP A 164 17.16 -2.78 24.25
C TRP A 164 18.31 -2.32 25.13
N SER A 165 18.02 -1.41 26.04
CA SER A 165 18.97 -0.95 27.04
C SER A 165 18.33 -0.84 28.41
N ILE A 166 19.14 -0.94 29.42
CA ILE A 166 18.78 -0.74 30.81
C ILE A 166 19.65 0.33 31.42
N THR A 167 19.07 1.22 32.18
CA THR A 167 19.79 2.23 32.94
C THR A 167 19.35 2.23 34.40
N HIS A 168 20.32 2.41 35.26
CA HIS A 168 20.14 2.58 36.70
C HIS A 168 21.30 3.43 37.22
N SER A 169 21.09 4.22 38.26
CA SER A 169 22.10 5.16 38.75
C SER A 169 23.40 4.47 39.27
N MET A 170 23.28 3.27 39.77
CA MET A 170 24.43 2.56 40.39
C MET A 170 24.68 1.13 39.89
N TRP A 171 23.67 0.42 39.43
CA TRP A 171 23.71 -1.04 39.21
C TRP A 171 23.37 -1.53 37.81
N ALA A 172 23.16 -0.62 36.84
CA ALA A 172 22.75 -1.02 35.49
C ALA A 172 23.76 -1.99 34.87
N ASN A 173 23.31 -3.20 34.57
CA ASN A 173 24.08 -4.20 33.87
C ASN A 173 23.26 -4.77 32.71
N GLN A 174 23.75 -4.60 31.50
CA GLN A 174 23.05 -5.09 30.28
C GLN A 174 22.86 -6.62 30.29
N SER A 175 23.65 -7.36 31.08
CA SER A 175 23.46 -8.82 31.21
C SER A 175 22.18 -9.22 31.94
N GLU A 176 21.47 -8.28 32.56
CA GLU A 176 20.15 -8.50 33.17
C GLU A 176 19.04 -8.50 32.11
N LEU A 177 19.32 -8.08 30.85
CA LEU A 177 18.46 -8.25 29.71
C LEU A 177 18.79 -9.54 28.94
N SER A 178 17.80 -10.34 28.60
CA SER A 178 18.00 -11.56 27.82
C SER A 178 18.45 -11.30 26.38
N LYS A 179 18.04 -10.16 25.83
CA LYS A 179 18.38 -9.69 24.48
C LYS A 179 18.59 -8.18 24.52
N THR A 180 19.69 -7.72 23.95
CA THR A 180 20.06 -6.30 23.97
C THR A 180 20.04 -5.64 22.61
N SER A 181 19.98 -6.43 21.52
CA SER A 181 19.99 -5.87 20.17
C SER A 181 19.18 -6.72 19.20
N ASN A 182 18.64 -6.06 18.19
CA ASN A 182 17.97 -6.68 17.05
C ASN A 182 16.86 -7.68 17.45
N SER A 183 16.02 -7.29 18.41
CA SER A 183 14.96 -8.14 18.95
C SER A 183 13.64 -7.40 19.13
N THR A 184 12.53 -8.10 18.97
CA THR A 184 11.17 -7.59 19.19
C THR A 184 10.76 -7.59 20.66
N ASP A 185 11.50 -8.34 21.49
CA ASP A 185 11.19 -8.59 22.90
C ASP A 185 12.49 -8.74 23.71
N THR A 186 12.42 -8.55 25.01
CA THR A 186 13.48 -8.88 25.98
C THR A 186 12.88 -9.26 27.33
N LEU A 187 13.60 -10.10 28.07
CA LEU A 187 13.31 -10.40 29.47
C LEU A 187 14.28 -9.63 30.34
N PHE A 188 13.78 -8.91 31.32
CA PHE A 188 14.56 -8.29 32.35
C PHE A 188 14.54 -9.16 33.62
N SER A 189 15.71 -9.51 34.12
CA SER A 189 15.90 -10.31 35.34
C SER A 189 16.87 -9.56 36.27
N PRO A 190 16.35 -8.80 37.25
CA PRO A 190 17.18 -8.05 38.16
C PRO A 190 17.96 -9.01 39.05
N VAL A 191 19.25 -8.67 39.29
CA VAL A 191 20.12 -9.44 40.16
C VAL A 191 20.30 -8.75 41.51
N HIS A 192 20.07 -7.45 41.58
CA HIS A 192 20.27 -6.64 42.76
C HIS A 192 18.99 -5.96 43.24
N GLU A 193 18.78 -5.95 44.55
CA GLU A 193 17.77 -5.08 45.15
C GLU A 193 18.20 -3.61 45.02
N SER A 194 17.27 -2.74 44.70
CA SER A 194 17.52 -1.32 44.59
C SER A 194 16.39 -0.50 45.16
N MET A 195 16.71 0.60 45.82
CA MET A 195 15.73 1.64 46.19
C MET A 195 15.38 2.56 45.03
N GLU A 196 16.16 2.51 43.95
CA GLU A 196 15.95 3.31 42.75
C GLU A 196 15.41 2.47 41.61
N SER A 197 14.68 3.10 40.68
CA SER A 197 14.05 2.43 39.56
C SER A 197 15.09 2.08 38.48
N TYR A 198 14.96 0.89 37.91
CA TYR A 198 15.57 0.57 36.62
C TYR A 198 14.72 1.16 35.51
N VAL A 199 15.35 1.67 34.48
CA VAL A 199 14.69 2.12 33.25
C VAL A 199 15.09 1.20 32.11
N ILE A 200 14.11 0.48 31.58
CA ILE A 200 14.26 -0.33 30.37
C ILE A 200 13.82 0.52 29.19
N SER A 201 14.66 0.62 28.18
CA SER A 201 14.41 1.44 26.99
C SER A 201 14.59 0.59 25.73
N ALA A 202 13.75 0.84 24.73
CA ALA A 202 13.87 0.31 23.39
C ALA A 202 14.15 1.45 22.41
N SER A 203 15.14 1.29 21.54
CA SER A 203 15.44 2.24 20.48
C SER A 203 15.30 1.56 19.12
N TYR A 204 14.54 2.19 18.23
CA TYR A 204 14.31 1.78 16.85
C TYR A 204 14.98 2.78 15.92
N LEU A 205 15.80 2.26 15.02
CA LEU A 205 16.39 3.02 13.92
C LEU A 205 15.79 2.49 12.61
N GLU A 206 15.07 3.34 11.90
CA GLU A 206 14.46 3.04 10.60
C GLU A 206 15.47 3.22 9.45
#